data_0f5a1327d63ca83d5842329973e4647b
#
_entry.id   0f5a1327d63ca83d5842329973e4647b
#
_cell.length_a   1.000
_cell.length_b   1.000
_cell.length_c   1.000
_cell.angle_alpha   90.00
_cell.angle_beta   90.00
_cell.angle_gamma   90.00
#
_symmetry.space_group_name_H-M   'P 1'
#
loop_
_entity.id
_entity.type
_entity.pdbx_description
1 polymer ?
#
loop_
_entity_poly.entity_id
_entity_poly.type
_entity_poly.pdbx_seq_one_letter_code
_entity_poly.pdbx_strand_id
1 'polypeptide(L)'
;MGFKVITAPEKVNFELDTVYCFLAGGISDCEDWQKVTINFLKDFRYEPDESDLVILNPRRPEAVFNMREQIEWEFYNISACDIFSMYFPGGEHKREICMYELGRNLALGSRFPSRFIISVEDGYKRLYDVEVQSELVLGLDIVKEHMNPTLHAVDIYNRYKWIVNYGNAGNCRRSDRGGYRRGGYR
;
A
#
# COMPACT_ATOMS: atom_id res chain seq x y z
N MET A 1 17.46 -2.11 12.11
CA MET A 1 17.59 -2.05 10.62
C MET A 1 16.61 -1.06 10.02
N GLY A 2 16.04 -0.20 10.34
CA GLY A 2 15.12 0.87 9.93
C GLY A 2 14.30 0.71 8.65
N PHE A 3 14.87 0.19 7.54
CA PHE A 3 14.18 0.14 6.25
C PHE A 3 14.54 -1.11 5.44
N LYS A 4 13.52 -1.77 4.89
CA LYS A 4 13.68 -2.97 4.03
C LYS A 4 12.66 -2.96 2.89
N VAL A 5 13.00 -3.58 1.76
CA VAL A 5 12.10 -3.82 0.63
C VAL A 5 11.99 -5.31 0.37
N ILE A 6 10.79 -5.81 0.22
CA ILE A 6 10.48 -7.17 -0.23
C ILE A 6 9.73 -7.05 -1.55
N THR A 7 10.29 -7.64 -2.59
CA THR A 7 9.70 -7.59 -3.95
C THR A 7 9.08 -8.93 -4.30
N ALA A 8 7.91 -8.89 -4.94
CA ALA A 8 7.26 -10.10 -5.45
C ALA A 8 8.21 -10.90 -6.37
N PRO A 9 8.25 -12.24 -6.29
CA PRO A 9 7.42 -13.15 -5.47
C PRO A 9 8.06 -13.54 -4.12
N GLU A 10 9.01 -12.78 -3.60
CA GLU A 10 9.69 -13.09 -2.34
C GLU A 10 8.68 -13.29 -1.21
N LYS A 11 8.86 -14.36 -0.43
CA LYS A 11 7.95 -14.67 0.69
C LYS A 11 8.06 -13.64 1.80
N VAL A 12 6.93 -13.11 2.23
CA VAL A 12 6.84 -12.19 3.37
C VAL A 12 6.59 -12.98 4.66
N ASN A 13 7.47 -12.79 5.65
CA ASN A 13 7.26 -13.27 7.01
C ASN A 13 6.93 -12.05 7.86
N PHE A 14 5.67 -11.93 8.27
CA PHE A 14 5.19 -10.77 9.05
C PHE A 14 5.65 -10.87 10.50
N GLU A 15 6.37 -9.87 10.98
CA GLU A 15 6.87 -9.72 12.35
C GLU A 15 6.02 -8.70 13.12
N LEU A 16 5.96 -8.82 14.46
CA LEU A 16 5.08 -7.98 15.29
C LEU A 16 5.55 -6.53 15.37
N ASP A 17 6.87 -6.33 15.48
CA ASP A 17 7.47 -5.01 15.68
C ASP A 17 7.93 -4.37 14.36
N THR A 18 7.18 -4.62 13.30
CA THR A 18 7.49 -4.13 11.95
C THR A 18 6.24 -3.54 11.31
N VAL A 19 6.39 -2.39 10.67
CA VAL A 19 5.33 -1.73 9.90
C VAL A 19 5.48 -2.11 8.42
N TYR A 20 4.45 -2.72 7.85
CA TYR A 20 4.43 -3.14 6.45
C TYR A 20 3.59 -2.19 5.61
N CYS A 21 4.19 -1.65 4.56
CA CYS A 21 3.52 -0.80 3.58
C CYS A 21 3.48 -1.49 2.22
N PHE A 22 2.29 -1.69 1.67
CA PHE A 22 2.11 -2.24 0.33
C PHE A 22 1.97 -1.11 -0.70
N LEU A 23 2.80 -1.13 -1.76
CA LEU A 23 2.76 -0.16 -2.86
C LEU A 23 1.80 -0.61 -3.96
N ALA A 24 0.50 -0.38 -3.76
CA ALA A 24 -0.52 -0.64 -4.76
C ALA A 24 -0.59 0.48 -5.82
N GLY A 25 -0.91 0.12 -7.04
CA GLY A 25 -1.06 1.10 -8.13
C GLY A 25 -0.63 0.56 -9.49
N GLY A 26 -0.63 1.42 -10.50
CA GLY A 26 -0.30 1.03 -11.86
C GLY A 26 1.11 0.47 -12.00
N ILE A 27 1.23 -0.68 -12.66
CA ILE A 27 2.53 -1.30 -12.97
C ILE A 27 2.79 -1.23 -14.48
N SER A 28 1.81 -1.59 -15.30
CA SER A 28 1.92 -1.58 -16.76
C SER A 28 1.68 -0.19 -17.31
N ASP A 29 2.36 0.13 -18.42
CA ASP A 29 2.16 1.34 -19.20
C ASP A 29 2.29 2.65 -18.38
N CYS A 30 3.22 2.67 -17.45
CA CYS A 30 3.61 3.85 -16.68
C CYS A 30 5.08 3.74 -16.23
N GLU A 31 5.64 4.89 -15.85
CA GLU A 31 6.96 4.91 -15.21
C GLU A 31 7.00 4.05 -13.96
N ASP A 32 8.22 3.61 -13.58
CA ASP A 32 8.40 2.86 -12.34
C ASP A 32 8.38 3.79 -11.13
N TRP A 33 7.18 4.26 -10.81
CA TRP A 33 6.94 5.12 -9.66
C TRP A 33 7.29 4.42 -8.33
N GLN A 34 7.13 3.10 -8.25
CA GLN A 34 7.51 2.31 -7.09
C GLN A 34 9.02 2.46 -6.80
N LYS A 35 9.85 2.36 -7.84
CA LYS A 35 11.30 2.55 -7.71
C LYS A 35 11.66 3.95 -7.23
N VAL A 36 11.01 4.98 -7.76
CA VAL A 36 11.23 6.37 -7.33
C VAL A 36 10.85 6.54 -5.86
N THR A 37 9.65 6.08 -5.47
CA THR A 37 9.16 6.10 -4.09
C THR A 37 10.10 5.37 -3.13
N ILE A 38 10.53 4.15 -3.48
CA ILE A 38 11.44 3.35 -2.67
C ILE A 38 12.79 4.04 -2.49
N ASN A 39 13.36 4.59 -3.56
CA ASN A 39 14.65 5.28 -3.49
C ASN A 39 14.57 6.50 -2.59
N PHE A 40 13.49 7.27 -2.67
CA PHE A 40 13.29 8.43 -1.81
C PHE A 40 13.09 8.03 -0.34
N LEU A 41 12.35 6.94 -0.07
CA LEU A 41 12.18 6.41 1.29
C LEU A 41 13.50 5.97 1.94
N LYS A 42 14.49 5.49 1.18
CA LYS A 42 15.80 5.09 1.72
C LYS A 42 16.57 6.25 2.35
N ASP A 43 16.32 7.47 1.91
CA ASP A 43 17.03 8.66 2.35
C ASP A 43 16.45 9.26 3.66
N PHE A 44 15.32 8.74 4.13
CA PHE A 44 14.75 9.17 5.43
C PHE A 44 15.51 8.55 6.60
N ARG A 45 15.45 9.24 7.74
CA ARG A 45 16.04 8.78 8.98
C ARG A 45 15.10 7.83 9.73
N TYR A 46 15.59 6.64 10.03
CA TYR A 46 14.94 5.61 10.85
C TYR A 46 15.73 5.44 12.15
N GLU A 47 15.06 5.59 13.30
CA GLU A 47 15.73 5.45 14.58
C GLU A 47 15.93 3.96 14.94
N PRO A 48 17.05 3.59 15.60
CA PRO A 48 17.36 2.18 15.87
C PRO A 48 16.39 1.46 16.80
N ASP A 49 15.66 2.22 17.62
CA ASP A 49 14.67 1.74 18.60
C ASP A 49 13.23 1.78 18.08
N GLU A 50 13.02 2.26 16.86
CA GLU A 50 11.72 2.23 16.19
C GLU A 50 11.49 0.90 15.47
N SER A 51 10.21 0.56 15.28
CA SER A 51 9.80 -0.54 14.40
C SER A 51 10.34 -0.35 12.99
N ASP A 52 10.83 -1.41 12.35
CA ASP A 52 11.29 -1.34 10.95
C ASP A 52 10.13 -1.00 10.01
N LEU A 53 10.42 -0.21 8.95
CA LEU A 53 9.53 -0.03 7.82
C LEU A 53 9.88 -1.02 6.71
N VAL A 54 8.94 -1.90 6.37
CA VAL A 54 9.09 -2.85 5.25
C VAL A 54 8.15 -2.47 4.12
N ILE A 55 8.72 -2.20 2.96
CA ILE A 55 7.96 -1.94 1.72
C ILE A 55 7.71 -3.26 0.99
N LEU A 56 6.45 -3.51 0.67
CA LEU A 56 6.01 -4.63 -0.15
C LEU A 56 5.79 -4.13 -1.57
N ASN A 57 6.74 -4.46 -2.46
CA ASN A 57 6.73 -4.00 -3.85
C ASN A 57 6.20 -5.09 -4.78
N PRO A 58 5.02 -4.91 -5.42
CA PRO A 58 4.46 -5.89 -6.34
C PRO A 58 5.15 -5.91 -7.71
N ARG A 59 5.89 -4.84 -8.07
CA ARG A 59 6.55 -4.74 -9.37
C ARG A 59 7.78 -5.64 -9.41
N ARG A 60 7.67 -6.75 -10.11
CA ARG A 60 8.79 -7.67 -10.34
C ARG A 60 9.81 -7.07 -11.31
N PRO A 61 11.12 -7.37 -11.16
CA PRO A 61 12.13 -7.00 -12.13
C PRO A 61 12.01 -7.80 -13.44
N GLU A 62 11.37 -8.95 -13.41
CA GLU A 62 11.22 -9.89 -14.52
C GLU A 62 9.77 -10.03 -14.95
N ALA A 63 9.57 -10.54 -16.18
CA ALA A 63 8.23 -10.82 -16.68
C ALA A 63 7.50 -11.82 -15.77
N VAL A 64 6.22 -11.58 -15.53
CA VAL A 64 5.40 -12.48 -14.73
C VAL A 64 5.04 -13.72 -15.56
N PHE A 65 5.64 -14.87 -15.24
CA PHE A 65 5.33 -16.15 -15.89
C PHE A 65 4.09 -16.82 -15.30
N ASN A 66 3.78 -16.55 -14.03
CA ASN A 66 2.64 -17.11 -13.34
C ASN A 66 1.75 -15.99 -12.77
N MET A 67 0.73 -15.62 -13.53
CA MET A 67 -0.23 -14.58 -13.13
C MET A 67 -0.97 -14.92 -11.83
N ARG A 68 -1.28 -16.21 -11.60
CA ARG A 68 -1.94 -16.64 -10.37
C ARG A 68 -1.07 -16.38 -9.15
N GLU A 69 0.22 -16.72 -9.23
CA GLU A 69 1.18 -16.47 -8.15
C GLU A 69 1.29 -14.97 -7.82
N GLN A 70 1.32 -14.12 -8.86
CA GLN A 70 1.33 -12.67 -8.67
C GLN A 70 0.07 -12.18 -7.94
N ILE A 71 -1.10 -12.60 -8.43
CA ILE A 71 -2.40 -12.21 -7.84
C ILE A 71 -2.51 -12.69 -6.39
N GLU A 72 -2.09 -13.94 -6.11
CA GLU A 72 -2.10 -14.48 -4.74
C GLU A 72 -1.13 -13.74 -3.83
N TRP A 73 0.07 -13.40 -4.32
CA TRP A 73 1.05 -12.63 -3.56
C TRP A 73 0.50 -11.25 -3.19
N GLU A 74 -0.06 -10.53 -4.15
CA GLU A 74 -0.69 -9.22 -3.93
C GLU A 74 -1.86 -9.34 -2.95
N PHE A 75 -2.78 -10.26 -3.18
CA PHE A 75 -3.96 -10.47 -2.35
C PHE A 75 -3.63 -10.69 -0.87
N TYR A 76 -2.68 -11.58 -0.57
CA TYR A 76 -2.31 -11.89 0.81
C TYR A 76 -1.55 -10.74 1.46
N ASN A 77 -0.63 -10.11 0.75
CA ASN A 77 0.18 -9.04 1.29
C ASN A 77 -0.61 -7.73 1.49
N ILE A 78 -1.51 -7.38 0.58
CA ILE A 78 -2.45 -6.27 0.76
C ILE A 78 -3.34 -6.52 2.00
N SER A 79 -3.82 -7.74 2.19
CA SER A 79 -4.69 -8.06 3.32
C SER A 79 -3.98 -7.98 4.67
N ALA A 80 -2.66 -8.19 4.69
CA ALA A 80 -1.85 -8.27 5.90
C ALA A 80 -1.05 -7.00 6.23
N CYS A 81 -0.85 -6.07 5.28
CA CYS A 81 -0.06 -4.86 5.51
C CYS A 81 -0.73 -3.88 6.48
N ASP A 82 0.08 -3.03 7.10
CA ASP A 82 -0.36 -1.96 8.00
C ASP A 82 -0.80 -0.72 7.24
N ILE A 83 -0.08 -0.40 6.16
CA ILE A 83 -0.35 0.74 5.27
C ILE A 83 -0.67 0.17 3.89
N PHE A 84 -1.88 0.44 3.41
CA PHE A 84 -2.26 0.25 2.02
C PHE A 84 -2.06 1.58 1.28
N SER A 85 -1.03 1.63 0.47
CA SER A 85 -0.61 2.83 -0.25
C SER A 85 -0.94 2.66 -1.72
N MET A 86 -1.95 3.39 -2.21
CA MET A 86 -2.41 3.36 -3.60
C MET A 86 -1.95 4.62 -4.33
N TYR A 87 -1.25 4.42 -5.44
CA TYR A 87 -0.83 5.49 -6.34
C TYR A 87 -1.42 5.31 -7.73
N PHE A 88 -2.10 6.32 -8.22
CA PHE A 88 -2.65 6.38 -9.57
C PHE A 88 -1.77 7.28 -10.45
N PRO A 89 -0.89 6.69 -11.26
CA PRO A 89 -0.12 7.46 -12.25
C PRO A 89 -1.03 8.17 -13.22
N GLY A 90 -0.65 9.36 -13.63
CA GLY A 90 -1.34 10.15 -14.65
C GLY A 90 -1.45 9.44 -16.00
N GLY A 91 -2.18 10.05 -16.95
CA GLY A 91 -2.36 9.56 -18.30
C GLY A 91 -3.70 8.89 -18.58
N GLU A 92 -3.81 8.25 -19.76
CA GLU A 92 -5.08 7.78 -20.31
C GLU A 92 -5.54 6.41 -19.75
N HIS A 93 -4.68 5.68 -19.06
CA HIS A 93 -5.00 4.35 -18.55
C HIS A 93 -5.98 4.44 -17.38
N LYS A 94 -7.06 3.65 -17.43
CA LYS A 94 -8.13 3.65 -16.44
C LYS A 94 -7.77 2.90 -15.16
N ARG A 95 -6.74 2.05 -15.19
CA ARG A 95 -6.27 1.28 -14.04
C ARG A 95 -7.38 0.44 -13.38
N GLU A 96 -8.12 -0.33 -14.16
CA GLU A 96 -9.30 -1.08 -13.70
C GLU A 96 -8.98 -2.02 -12.51
N ILE A 97 -7.82 -2.68 -12.56
CA ILE A 97 -7.38 -3.57 -11.46
C ILE A 97 -7.10 -2.75 -10.20
N CYS A 98 -6.45 -1.59 -10.32
CA CYS A 98 -6.22 -0.70 -9.17
C CYS A 98 -7.53 -0.21 -8.57
N MET A 99 -8.53 0.12 -9.39
CA MET A 99 -9.87 0.51 -8.93
C MET A 99 -10.58 -0.65 -8.20
N TYR A 100 -10.46 -1.88 -8.71
CA TYR A 100 -11.00 -3.07 -8.05
C TYR A 100 -10.33 -3.31 -6.69
N GLU A 101 -9.00 -3.25 -6.63
CA GLU A 101 -8.23 -3.42 -5.39
C GLU A 101 -8.57 -2.33 -4.37
N LEU A 102 -8.61 -1.07 -4.80
CA LEU A 102 -8.99 0.04 -3.94
C LEU A 102 -10.40 -0.18 -3.35
N GLY A 103 -11.40 -0.41 -4.18
CA GLY A 103 -12.78 -0.61 -3.73
C GLY A 103 -12.93 -1.77 -2.75
N ARG A 104 -12.28 -2.92 -3.04
CA ARG A 104 -12.25 -4.07 -2.15
C ARG A 104 -11.63 -3.72 -0.79
N ASN A 105 -10.48 -3.05 -0.79
CA ASN A 105 -9.76 -2.75 0.44
C ASN A 105 -10.44 -1.66 1.26
N LEU A 106 -11.02 -0.65 0.63
CA LEU A 106 -11.84 0.37 1.31
C LEU A 106 -13.01 -0.29 2.04
N ALA A 107 -13.76 -1.16 1.37
CA ALA A 107 -14.90 -1.86 1.97
C ALA A 107 -14.50 -2.72 3.18
N LEU A 108 -13.36 -3.43 3.09
CA LEU A 108 -12.85 -4.28 4.17
C LEU A 108 -12.20 -3.49 5.31
N GLY A 109 -11.60 -2.36 5.00
CA GLY A 109 -10.79 -1.56 5.92
C GLY A 109 -11.45 -0.26 6.40
N SER A 110 -12.74 -0.04 6.12
CA SER A 110 -13.44 1.22 6.42
C SER A 110 -13.43 1.61 7.90
N ARG A 111 -13.28 0.65 8.80
CA ARG A 111 -13.14 0.90 10.26
C ARG A 111 -11.77 1.49 10.64
N PHE A 112 -10.79 1.47 9.74
CA PHE A 112 -9.43 1.94 9.97
C PHE A 112 -8.95 2.86 8.83
N PRO A 113 -9.53 4.06 8.70
CA PRO A 113 -9.19 4.99 7.61
C PRO A 113 -7.71 5.35 7.59
N SER A 114 -7.07 5.35 8.76
CA SER A 114 -5.63 5.62 8.89
C SER A 114 -4.72 4.61 8.17
N ARG A 115 -5.25 3.47 7.76
CA ARG A 115 -4.53 2.48 6.97
C ARG A 115 -4.28 2.95 5.53
N PHE A 116 -5.10 3.84 5.00
CA PHE A 116 -5.08 4.21 3.59
C PHE A 116 -4.25 5.46 3.32
N ILE A 117 -3.45 5.39 2.25
CA ILE A 117 -2.85 6.51 1.56
C ILE A 117 -3.27 6.39 0.11
N ILE A 118 -3.98 7.38 -0.41
CA ILE A 118 -4.46 7.38 -1.80
C ILE A 118 -3.94 8.65 -2.45
N SER A 119 -3.08 8.48 -3.45
CA SER A 119 -2.43 9.58 -4.17
C SER A 119 -2.72 9.48 -5.66
N VAL A 120 -3.06 10.60 -6.26
CA VAL A 120 -3.40 10.70 -7.67
C VAL A 120 -2.52 11.74 -8.34
N GLU A 121 -1.84 11.33 -9.39
CA GLU A 121 -1.02 12.20 -10.25
C GLU A 121 -1.89 12.99 -11.21
N ASP A 122 -1.38 14.16 -11.60
CA ASP A 122 -2.07 15.02 -12.58
C ASP A 122 -2.38 14.28 -13.88
N GLY A 123 -3.56 14.52 -14.39
CA GLY A 123 -4.02 13.92 -15.64
C GLY A 123 -4.60 12.51 -15.51
N TYR A 124 -4.74 11.94 -14.32
CA TYR A 124 -5.47 10.70 -14.16
C TYR A 124 -6.97 10.90 -14.44
N LYS A 125 -7.51 10.16 -15.40
CA LYS A 125 -8.86 10.39 -15.94
C LYS A 125 -10.02 10.03 -15.02
N ARG A 126 -9.77 9.23 -13.98
CA ARG A 126 -10.79 8.74 -13.06
C ARG A 126 -10.64 9.30 -11.64
N LEU A 127 -9.98 10.47 -11.52
CA LEU A 127 -9.80 11.13 -10.21
C LEU A 127 -11.12 11.28 -9.47
N TYR A 128 -12.14 11.83 -10.11
CA TYR A 128 -13.46 12.05 -9.48
C TYR A 128 -14.11 10.77 -8.96
N ASP A 129 -13.96 9.63 -9.66
CA ASP A 129 -14.46 8.34 -9.17
C ASP A 129 -13.71 7.90 -7.91
N VAL A 130 -12.38 8.10 -7.87
CA VAL A 130 -11.55 7.73 -6.71
C VAL A 130 -11.94 8.56 -5.51
N GLU A 131 -12.10 9.87 -5.66
CA GLU A 131 -12.48 10.80 -4.60
C GLU A 131 -13.83 10.46 -4.01
N VAL A 132 -14.88 10.52 -4.84
CA VAL A 132 -16.26 10.37 -4.38
C VAL A 132 -16.50 8.99 -3.77
N GLN A 133 -16.00 7.91 -4.38
CA GLN A 133 -16.20 6.59 -3.82
C GLN A 133 -15.40 6.34 -2.54
N SER A 134 -14.20 6.90 -2.43
CA SER A 134 -13.41 6.82 -1.20
C SER A 134 -14.08 7.58 -0.06
N GLU A 135 -14.58 8.79 -0.33
CA GLU A 135 -15.31 9.61 0.62
C GLU A 135 -16.59 8.91 1.11
N LEU A 136 -17.40 8.37 0.18
CA LEU A 136 -18.63 7.66 0.53
C LEU A 136 -18.41 6.43 1.41
N VAL A 137 -17.29 5.72 1.22
CA VAL A 137 -16.99 4.52 2.02
C VAL A 137 -16.39 4.86 3.38
N LEU A 138 -15.49 5.84 3.43
CA LEU A 138 -14.73 6.18 4.65
C LEU A 138 -15.36 7.30 5.46
N GLY A 139 -16.26 8.10 4.87
CA GLY A 139 -16.78 9.32 5.45
C GLY A 139 -15.74 10.44 5.61
N LEU A 140 -14.63 10.34 4.91
CA LEU A 140 -13.48 11.24 4.99
C LEU A 140 -12.91 11.48 3.60
N ASP A 141 -12.53 12.70 3.32
CA ASP A 141 -11.70 13.06 2.18
C ASP A 141 -10.23 12.72 2.50
N ILE A 142 -9.73 11.68 1.87
CA ILE A 142 -8.35 11.18 2.06
C ILE A 142 -7.55 11.10 0.78
N VAL A 143 -8.18 11.41 -0.37
CA VAL A 143 -7.50 11.38 -1.67
C VAL A 143 -6.66 12.63 -1.82
N LYS A 144 -5.41 12.45 -2.19
CA LYS A 144 -4.48 13.56 -2.45
C LYS A 144 -4.23 13.69 -3.93
N GLU A 145 -4.55 14.86 -4.45
CA GLU A 145 -4.31 15.26 -5.84
C GLU A 145 -2.93 15.89 -6.03
N HIS A 146 -2.56 16.13 -7.27
CA HIS A 146 -1.30 16.79 -7.68
C HIS A 146 -0.08 16.08 -7.09
N MET A 147 -0.16 14.76 -6.97
CA MET A 147 0.88 13.96 -6.35
C MET A 147 1.93 13.52 -7.37
N ASN A 148 3.11 13.27 -6.86
CA ASN A 148 4.18 12.59 -7.57
C ASN A 148 4.80 11.52 -6.65
N PRO A 149 5.65 10.61 -7.16
CA PRO A 149 6.19 9.51 -6.35
C PRO A 149 6.98 9.94 -5.12
N THR A 150 7.62 11.13 -5.14
CA THR A 150 8.38 11.64 -3.97
C THR A 150 7.45 12.19 -2.89
N LEU A 151 6.41 12.92 -3.25
CA LEU A 151 5.38 13.37 -2.30
C LEU A 151 4.62 12.17 -1.71
N HIS A 152 4.35 11.17 -2.52
CA HIS A 152 3.76 9.91 -2.06
C HIS A 152 4.66 9.20 -1.02
N ALA A 153 5.98 9.19 -1.23
CA ALA A 153 6.94 8.66 -0.27
C ALA A 153 6.92 9.43 1.06
N VAL A 154 6.80 10.76 1.01
CA VAL A 154 6.65 11.60 2.22
C VAL A 154 5.42 11.19 3.02
N ASP A 155 4.29 10.95 2.35
CA ASP A 155 3.06 10.51 3.01
C ASP A 155 3.19 9.14 3.65
N ILE A 156 3.87 8.20 2.97
CA ILE A 156 4.17 6.88 3.54
C ILE A 156 5.04 7.03 4.79
N TYR A 157 6.10 7.83 4.72
CA TYR A 157 6.98 8.05 5.87
C TYR A 157 6.24 8.71 7.05
N ASN A 158 5.45 9.72 6.80
CA ASN A 158 4.65 10.39 7.83
C ASN A 158 3.64 9.42 8.49
N ARG A 159 3.03 8.54 7.71
CA ARG A 159 2.12 7.52 8.21
C ARG A 159 2.86 6.47 9.04
N TYR A 160 4.02 6.02 8.58
CA TYR A 160 4.89 5.15 9.35
C TYR A 160 5.26 5.77 10.71
N LYS A 161 5.73 7.01 10.73
CA LYS A 161 6.05 7.74 11.98
C LYS A 161 4.84 7.87 12.90
N TRP A 162 3.67 8.11 12.35
CA TRP A 162 2.44 8.15 13.14
C TRP A 162 2.11 6.79 13.77
N ILE A 163 2.24 5.69 13.03
CA ILE A 163 2.00 4.32 13.56
C ILE A 163 3.00 4.00 14.67
N VAL A 164 4.29 4.28 14.48
CA VAL A 164 5.33 4.02 15.47
C VAL A 164 5.09 4.79 16.75
N ASN A 165 4.74 6.09 16.64
CA ASN A 165 4.58 6.96 17.80
C ASN A 165 3.23 6.80 18.53
N TYR A 166 2.15 6.48 17.80
CA TYR A 166 0.78 6.53 18.32
C TYR A 166 -0.02 5.24 18.09
N GLY A 167 0.40 4.36 17.20
CA GLY A 167 -0.32 3.13 16.85
C GLY A 167 -0.48 2.14 18.01
N ASN A 168 0.32 2.26 19.05
CA ASN A 168 0.19 1.49 20.30
C ASN A 168 -0.87 2.04 21.27
N ALA A 169 -1.32 3.28 21.10
CA ALA A 169 -2.28 3.94 21.99
C ALA A 169 -3.75 3.56 21.72
N GLY A 170 -4.04 2.93 20.61
CA GLY A 170 -5.39 2.48 20.23
C GLY A 170 -5.37 1.12 19.58
N ASN A 171 -5.35 0.06 20.38
CA ASN A 171 -5.69 -1.35 20.09
C ASN A 171 -5.96 -1.75 18.61
N CYS A 172 -5.11 -1.37 17.66
CA CYS A 172 -5.11 -1.96 16.32
C CYS A 172 -3.98 -3.00 16.22
N ARG A 173 -3.79 -3.80 17.29
CA ARG A 173 -2.87 -4.93 17.24
C ARG A 173 -3.48 -6.03 16.37
N ARG A 174 -2.62 -6.72 15.65
CA ARG A 174 -2.88 -7.89 14.77
C ARG A 174 -3.75 -9.02 15.38
N SER A 175 -4.15 -8.94 16.67
CA SER A 175 -5.03 -9.93 17.30
C SER A 175 -6.39 -10.08 16.61
N ASP A 176 -6.87 -9.03 15.92
CA ASP A 176 -8.17 -9.08 15.22
C ASP A 176 -8.03 -9.43 13.72
N ARG A 177 -6.80 -9.63 13.23
CA ARG A 177 -6.54 -10.21 11.91
C ARG A 177 -6.74 -11.73 11.92
N GLY A 178 -7.70 -12.18 12.78
CA GLY A 178 -8.07 -13.56 12.98
C GLY A 178 -8.48 -14.22 11.69
N GLY A 179 -7.58 -15.06 11.17
CA GLY A 179 -8.00 -16.29 10.60
C GLY A 179 -8.59 -16.28 9.21
N TYR A 180 -7.90 -15.78 8.18
CA TYR A 180 -7.95 -16.52 6.94
C TYR A 180 -7.16 -17.83 7.14
N ARG A 181 -7.81 -18.78 7.81
CA ARG A 181 -7.33 -20.18 7.84
C ARG A 181 -7.15 -20.62 6.41
N ARG A 182 -5.96 -21.12 6.10
CA ARG A 182 -5.69 -21.88 4.88
C ARG A 182 -6.72 -23.00 4.78
N GLY A 183 -7.85 -22.72 4.17
CA GLY A 183 -8.75 -23.73 3.65
C GLY A 183 -8.03 -24.35 2.47
N GLY A 184 -7.41 -25.50 2.69
CA GLY A 184 -6.85 -26.30 1.60
C GLY A 184 -7.98 -26.67 0.66
N TYR A 185 -7.99 -26.07 -0.51
CA TYR A 185 -8.76 -26.61 -1.62
C TYR A 185 -7.97 -27.79 -2.18
N ARG A 186 -8.57 -28.98 -2.03
CA ARG A 186 -8.19 -30.22 -2.73
C ARG A 186 -8.61 -30.09 -4.19
#